data_27df744ead6d84ce295ceec25e3119d6
#
_entry.id   27df744ead6d84ce295ceec25e3119d6
#
_cell.length_a   1.000
_cell.length_b   1.000
_cell.length_c   1.000
_cell.angle_alpha   90.00
_cell.angle_beta   90.00
_cell.angle_gamma   90.00
#
_symmetry.space_group_name_H-M   'P 1'
#
loop_
_entity.id
_entity.type
_entity.pdbx_description
1 polymer ?
#
loop_
_entity_poly.entity_id
_entity_poly.type
_entity_poly.pdbx_seq_one_letter_code
_entity_poly.pdbx_strand_id
1 'polypeptide(L)'
;MPHTPHPPAPRSRARGRRRLRAAALLASAVSVCLVAASAPPTPLGVGDRLFPHLGNPGYDVAAYDLSFTYSGSNTEPLRAVTTIDARTTADLDRVNLDFAHGKVDSVEVDGEPAGFATAGEDLVITPEDALDEGEWTRITVRHTSDPVYPEDREGGWVRTADGLAMANQADVAHLVFPCNDHPSDKASFTFRVTAPDGLTAVANGLPAGVDRTGGTTTWTYRTAHPMATELAQVSIGRSTVLHRSGPHGLPVRDVVPTEHRAALEPWLAKTPGQIAWMEEKVGRYPFETYGLLMADATTGFELETQTLSLFERELFTEPGYPKWYVESIMVHELAHQWFGNSVGPATWSDLWLNEGHATWYEALYAQETADKPLEARMKAAYGASDGWRAKGGPPAAPKPPTSGSKTGIFRANVYDGAALVLYALRQEIGRPAFERLERAWVTRHRDGTATTADFVRLASETAGRDLGDFFQGWLYGEKTPPMPGHPDWKPTPAPARAGGA
;
A
#
# COMPACT_ATOMS: atom_id res chain seq x y z
N MET A 1 9.33 26.65 15.41
CA MET A 1 8.61 25.45 14.96
C MET A 1 7.36 25.35 15.82
N PRO A 2 6.13 25.39 15.28
CA PRO A 2 4.94 25.23 16.09
C PRO A 2 4.73 23.73 16.38
N HIS A 3 4.62 23.41 17.66
CA HIS A 3 4.23 22.09 18.14
C HIS A 3 2.79 21.82 17.74
N THR A 4 2.55 20.79 16.94
CA THR A 4 1.22 20.18 16.79
C THR A 4 0.89 19.44 18.09
N PRO A 5 -0.28 19.67 18.69
CA PRO A 5 -0.66 18.95 19.90
C PRO A 5 -1.06 17.51 19.56
N HIS A 6 -0.48 16.55 20.27
CA HIS A 6 -0.97 15.16 20.30
C HIS A 6 -2.41 15.14 20.80
N PRO A 7 -3.27 14.26 20.29
CA PRO A 7 -4.57 14.02 20.88
C PRO A 7 -4.37 13.48 22.31
N PRO A 8 -5.17 13.93 23.28
CA PRO A 8 -5.06 13.47 24.66
C PRO A 8 -5.47 12.01 24.78
N ALA A 9 -4.76 11.25 25.60
CA ALA A 9 -5.12 9.88 25.96
C ALA A 9 -6.57 9.80 26.46
N PRO A 10 -7.32 8.75 26.14
CA PRO A 10 -8.71 8.61 26.54
C PRO A 10 -8.83 8.63 28.07
N ARG A 11 -9.64 9.54 28.60
CA ARG A 11 -9.96 9.61 30.01
C ARG A 11 -10.98 8.53 30.34
N SER A 12 -10.63 7.59 31.22
CA SER A 12 -11.56 6.63 31.80
C SER A 12 -12.72 7.36 32.48
N ARG A 13 -13.92 7.22 31.95
CA ARG A 13 -15.15 7.67 32.64
C ARG A 13 -15.63 6.55 33.55
N ALA A 14 -15.52 6.74 34.85
CA ALA A 14 -16.18 5.92 35.85
C ALA A 14 -17.70 6.04 35.68
N ARG A 15 -18.36 5.01 35.20
CA ARG A 15 -19.84 4.91 35.17
C ARG A 15 -20.36 4.62 36.59
N GLY A 16 -21.09 5.55 37.18
CA GLY A 16 -21.75 5.40 38.45
C GLY A 16 -22.91 4.39 38.38
N ARG A 17 -22.77 3.29 39.14
CA ARG A 17 -23.80 2.28 39.30
C ARG A 17 -24.98 2.84 40.12
N ARG A 18 -26.14 3.05 39.54
CA ARG A 18 -27.41 3.24 40.28
C ARG A 18 -27.93 1.86 40.65
N ARG A 19 -27.83 1.53 41.93
CA ARG A 19 -28.55 0.35 42.52
C ARG A 19 -29.99 0.74 42.80
N LEU A 20 -30.95 0.20 42.04
CA LEU A 20 -32.35 0.15 42.42
C LEU A 20 -32.62 -1.20 43.11
N ARG A 21 -32.99 -1.15 44.39
CA ARG A 21 -33.53 -2.30 45.12
C ARG A 21 -35.02 -2.41 44.80
N ALA A 22 -35.46 -3.52 44.22
CA ALA A 22 -36.87 -3.91 44.16
C ALA A 22 -37.04 -5.31 44.72
N ALA A 23 -38.10 -5.45 45.53
CA ALA A 23 -38.39 -6.55 46.41
C ALA A 23 -38.88 -7.80 45.63
N ALA A 24 -38.61 -8.98 46.24
CA ALA A 24 -38.96 -10.28 45.74
C ALA A 24 -40.49 -10.52 45.78
N LEU A 25 -41.01 -11.09 44.67
CA LEU A 25 -42.23 -11.91 44.64
C LEU A 25 -41.91 -13.19 43.85
N LEU A 26 -41.95 -14.32 44.53
CA LEU A 26 -41.79 -15.65 43.93
C LEU A 26 -43.00 -15.93 43.00
N ALA A 27 -42.76 -16.02 41.74
CA ALA A 27 -43.61 -16.72 40.77
C ALA A 27 -42.70 -17.62 39.94
N SER A 28 -42.87 -18.95 40.06
CA SER A 28 -42.13 -19.92 39.27
C SER A 28 -42.56 -19.82 37.81
N ALA A 29 -41.83 -19.03 37.03
CA ALA A 29 -41.90 -19.02 35.58
C ALA A 29 -40.70 -19.84 35.07
N VAL A 30 -41.01 -20.92 34.35
CA VAL A 30 -40.01 -21.63 33.53
C VAL A 30 -39.52 -20.64 32.47
N SER A 31 -38.43 -19.99 32.75
CA SER A 31 -37.73 -19.18 31.74
C SER A 31 -37.10 -20.13 30.74
N VAL A 32 -37.79 -20.32 29.62
CA VAL A 32 -37.15 -20.79 28.39
C VAL A 32 -36.14 -19.65 28.01
N CYS A 33 -34.90 -19.81 28.37
CA CYS A 33 -33.83 -19.00 27.80
C CYS A 33 -33.80 -19.32 26.29
N LEU A 34 -34.49 -18.51 25.50
CA LEU A 34 -34.17 -18.36 24.10
C LEU A 34 -32.74 -17.79 24.06
N VAL A 35 -31.77 -18.69 23.98
CA VAL A 35 -30.45 -18.31 23.50
C VAL A 35 -30.70 -17.87 22.06
N ALA A 36 -30.81 -16.57 21.84
CA ALA A 36 -30.75 -16.03 20.50
C ALA A 36 -29.41 -16.53 19.95
N ALA A 37 -29.44 -17.52 19.07
CA ALA A 37 -28.24 -17.94 18.36
C ALA A 37 -27.82 -16.72 17.56
N SER A 38 -26.72 -16.09 18.00
CA SER A 38 -26.10 -15.03 17.21
C SER A 38 -25.83 -15.62 15.84
N ALA A 39 -26.11 -14.85 14.78
CA ALA A 39 -25.76 -15.25 13.42
C ALA A 39 -24.29 -15.67 13.37
N PRO A 40 -23.94 -16.71 12.62
CA PRO A 40 -22.54 -17.11 12.48
C PRO A 40 -21.70 -15.91 11.99
N PRO A 41 -20.43 -15.81 12.41
CA PRO A 41 -19.54 -14.77 11.90
C PRO A 41 -19.43 -14.92 10.37
N THR A 42 -19.48 -13.79 9.66
CA THR A 42 -19.41 -13.75 8.21
C THR A 42 -18.28 -12.78 7.80
N PRO A 43 -17.50 -13.09 6.75
CA PRO A 43 -16.54 -12.13 6.21
C PRO A 43 -17.30 -10.92 5.65
N LEU A 44 -16.65 -9.77 5.73
CA LEU A 44 -17.16 -8.52 5.18
C LEU A 44 -16.24 -8.05 4.04
N GLY A 45 -16.48 -6.86 3.54
CA GLY A 45 -15.66 -6.18 2.58
C GLY A 45 -16.25 -4.81 2.28
N VAL A 46 -15.41 -3.86 1.87
CA VAL A 46 -15.87 -2.52 1.47
C VAL A 46 -16.48 -2.49 0.07
N GLY A 47 -16.53 -3.66 -0.61
CA GLY A 47 -17.16 -3.81 -1.92
C GLY A 47 -16.27 -3.40 -3.09
N ASP A 48 -14.95 -3.47 -2.94
CA ASP A 48 -14.03 -3.29 -4.06
C ASP A 48 -14.28 -4.33 -5.15
N ARG A 49 -14.29 -3.89 -6.41
CA ARG A 49 -14.62 -4.76 -7.53
C ARG A 49 -13.55 -5.84 -7.80
N LEU A 50 -12.31 -5.56 -7.47
CA LEU A 50 -11.18 -6.48 -7.71
C LEU A 50 -10.95 -7.39 -6.51
N PHE A 51 -11.17 -6.87 -5.30
CA PHE A 51 -11.00 -7.56 -4.03
C PHE A 51 -12.23 -7.36 -3.13
N PRO A 52 -13.36 -8.03 -3.46
CA PRO A 52 -14.65 -7.74 -2.83
C PRO A 52 -14.74 -8.11 -1.34
N HIS A 53 -13.78 -8.87 -0.83
CA HIS A 53 -13.74 -9.33 0.55
C HIS A 53 -12.69 -8.60 1.40
N LEU A 54 -11.97 -7.63 0.84
CA LEU A 54 -10.97 -6.85 1.58
C LEU A 54 -11.54 -5.54 2.10
N GLY A 55 -10.96 -5.12 3.23
CA GLY A 55 -11.41 -3.98 3.98
C GLY A 55 -12.75 -4.24 4.68
N ASN A 56 -13.01 -3.54 5.74
CA ASN A 56 -14.19 -3.76 6.56
C ASN A 56 -14.91 -2.44 6.85
N PRO A 57 -16.23 -2.36 6.69
CA PRO A 57 -17.01 -1.16 6.96
C PRO A 57 -17.26 -0.96 8.45
N GLY A 58 -17.65 0.26 8.81
CA GLY A 58 -18.15 0.60 10.14
C GLY A 58 -17.14 1.25 11.06
N TYR A 59 -15.90 1.41 10.64
CA TYR A 59 -14.86 2.14 11.36
C TYR A 59 -13.82 2.72 10.39
N ASP A 60 -13.00 3.63 10.90
CA ASP A 60 -11.89 4.31 10.22
C ASP A 60 -10.66 4.20 11.12
N VAL A 61 -9.57 3.63 10.62
CA VAL A 61 -8.35 3.40 11.40
C VAL A 61 -7.49 4.64 11.41
N ALA A 62 -7.21 5.16 12.59
CA ALA A 62 -6.33 6.31 12.76
C ALA A 62 -4.86 5.94 12.96
N ALA A 63 -4.60 4.79 13.61
CA ALA A 63 -3.24 4.37 13.93
C ALA A 63 -3.09 2.86 14.10
N TYR A 64 -1.95 2.35 13.64
CA TYR A 64 -1.43 1.02 13.95
C TYR A 64 -0.15 1.13 14.80
N ASP A 65 -0.05 0.33 15.88
CA ASP A 65 1.21 0.03 16.58
C ASP A 65 1.51 -1.46 16.39
N LEU A 66 2.48 -1.77 15.54
CA LEU A 66 2.86 -3.13 15.15
C LEU A 66 4.13 -3.53 15.86
N SER A 67 4.06 -4.57 16.69
CA SER A 67 5.22 -5.14 17.38
C SER A 67 5.51 -6.53 16.86
N PHE A 68 6.75 -6.76 16.37
CA PHE A 68 7.23 -8.06 15.90
C PHE A 68 8.45 -8.49 16.70
N THR A 69 8.47 -9.73 17.14
CA THR A 69 9.65 -10.36 17.78
C THR A 69 10.12 -11.50 16.91
N TYR A 70 11.27 -11.31 16.28
CA TYR A 70 11.93 -12.27 15.41
C TYR A 70 12.90 -13.15 16.20
N SER A 71 12.82 -14.47 16.02
CA SER A 71 13.65 -15.43 16.74
C SER A 71 15.08 -15.56 16.22
N GLY A 72 15.33 -15.07 15.00
CA GLY A 72 16.56 -15.32 14.23
C GLY A 72 16.40 -16.38 13.14
N SER A 73 15.20 -16.94 13.00
CA SER A 73 14.85 -17.91 11.94
C SER A 73 13.79 -17.34 11.02
N ASN A 74 14.05 -17.31 9.72
CA ASN A 74 13.10 -16.86 8.70
C ASN A 74 12.09 -17.93 8.27
N THR A 75 12.01 -19.03 9.01
CA THR A 75 11.05 -20.12 8.81
C THR A 75 10.21 -20.39 10.07
N GLU A 76 10.42 -19.61 11.12
CA GLU A 76 9.63 -19.69 12.35
C GLU A 76 8.68 -18.48 12.43
N PRO A 77 7.43 -18.67 12.90
CA PRO A 77 6.51 -17.56 13.12
C PRO A 77 7.06 -16.52 14.09
N LEU A 78 6.94 -15.24 13.75
CA LEU A 78 7.22 -14.14 14.65
C LEU A 78 6.10 -14.03 15.69
N ARG A 79 6.44 -13.76 16.95
CA ARG A 79 5.43 -13.29 17.92
C ARG A 79 5.10 -11.84 17.59
N ALA A 80 3.81 -11.55 17.51
CA ALA A 80 3.35 -10.22 17.12
C ALA A 80 2.23 -9.70 18.01
N VAL A 81 2.18 -8.38 18.11
CA VAL A 81 1.06 -7.65 18.72
C VAL A 81 0.69 -6.53 17.77
N THR A 82 -0.55 -6.50 17.34
CA THR A 82 -1.14 -5.40 16.58
C THR A 82 -2.09 -4.63 17.48
N THR A 83 -1.84 -3.34 17.67
CA THR A 83 -2.77 -2.42 18.34
C THR A 83 -3.30 -1.44 17.32
N ILE A 84 -4.62 -1.31 17.27
CA ILE A 84 -5.36 -0.48 16.31
C ILE A 84 -6.15 0.55 17.10
N ASP A 85 -5.90 1.84 16.83
CA ASP A 85 -6.76 2.92 17.28
C ASP A 85 -7.69 3.30 16.12
N ALA A 86 -8.99 3.11 16.29
CA ALA A 86 -9.99 3.37 15.27
C ALA A 86 -11.13 4.23 15.80
N ARG A 87 -11.86 4.85 14.89
CA ARG A 87 -13.11 5.55 15.18
C ARG A 87 -14.26 4.84 14.46
N THR A 88 -15.31 4.49 15.19
CA THR A 88 -16.49 3.89 14.60
C THR A 88 -17.23 4.89 13.71
N THR A 89 -17.74 4.43 12.59
CA THR A 89 -18.56 5.19 11.62
C THR A 89 -20.00 4.68 11.56
N ALA A 90 -20.30 3.63 12.35
CA ALA A 90 -21.61 3.06 12.56
C ALA A 90 -21.65 2.37 13.93
N ASP A 91 -22.84 2.05 14.44
CA ASP A 91 -22.99 1.16 15.61
C ASP A 91 -22.54 -0.25 15.26
N LEU A 92 -21.67 -0.85 16.08
CA LEU A 92 -21.05 -2.14 15.82
C LEU A 92 -21.23 -3.12 16.99
N ASP A 93 -21.97 -4.21 16.78
CA ASP A 93 -21.98 -5.37 17.67
C ASP A 93 -20.73 -6.25 17.49
N ARG A 94 -20.05 -6.12 16.37
CA ARG A 94 -18.83 -6.86 15.99
C ARG A 94 -17.93 -5.97 15.17
N VAL A 95 -16.63 -6.21 15.27
CA VAL A 95 -15.60 -5.60 14.42
C VAL A 95 -14.92 -6.71 13.63
N ASN A 96 -14.90 -6.60 12.32
CA ASN A 96 -14.11 -7.48 11.49
C ASN A 96 -12.76 -6.81 11.18
N LEU A 97 -11.68 -7.58 11.20
CA LEU A 97 -10.37 -7.22 10.67
C LEU A 97 -9.98 -8.26 9.63
N ASP A 98 -9.35 -7.86 8.56
CA ASP A 98 -8.73 -8.82 7.65
C ASP A 98 -7.53 -9.45 8.35
N PHE A 99 -7.51 -10.80 8.47
CA PHE A 99 -6.39 -11.58 9.00
C PHE A 99 -6.55 -13.06 8.67
N ALA A 100 -5.71 -13.58 7.79
CA ALA A 100 -5.89 -14.91 7.24
C ALA A 100 -4.71 -15.87 7.47
N HIS A 101 -3.57 -15.40 8.01
CA HIS A 101 -2.38 -16.24 8.16
C HIS A 101 -1.64 -15.96 9.47
N GLY A 102 -1.69 -16.93 10.37
CA GLY A 102 -1.16 -16.83 11.72
C GLY A 102 -2.18 -17.32 12.75
N LYS A 103 -1.74 -17.41 14.00
CA LYS A 103 -2.59 -17.81 15.12
C LYS A 103 -2.93 -16.59 15.96
N VAL A 104 -4.18 -16.38 16.29
CA VAL A 104 -4.62 -15.40 17.29
C VAL A 104 -4.61 -16.04 18.67
N ASP A 105 -3.91 -15.42 19.61
CA ASP A 105 -3.82 -15.90 21.00
C ASP A 105 -4.82 -15.18 21.91
N SER A 106 -5.03 -13.87 21.74
CA SER A 106 -6.03 -13.10 22.48
C SER A 106 -6.39 -11.80 21.74
N VAL A 107 -7.60 -11.31 22.02
CA VAL A 107 -8.08 -10.02 21.56
C VAL A 107 -8.61 -9.23 22.77
N GLU A 108 -8.28 -7.96 22.84
CA GLU A 108 -8.79 -6.99 23.79
C GLU A 108 -9.40 -5.81 23.03
N VAL A 109 -10.55 -5.32 23.49
CA VAL A 109 -11.18 -4.08 23.02
C VAL A 109 -11.28 -3.13 24.21
N ASP A 110 -10.64 -1.96 24.09
CA ASP A 110 -10.52 -0.94 25.16
C ASP A 110 -9.92 -1.48 26.49
N GLY A 111 -9.07 -2.52 26.37
CA GLY A 111 -8.41 -3.18 27.50
C GLY A 111 -9.20 -4.31 28.15
N GLU A 112 -10.43 -4.58 27.69
CA GLU A 112 -11.23 -5.70 28.14
C GLU A 112 -11.14 -6.88 27.16
N PRO A 113 -11.05 -8.12 27.65
CA PRO A 113 -11.02 -9.30 26.79
C PRO A 113 -12.26 -9.37 25.88
N ALA A 114 -12.06 -9.65 24.59
CA ALA A 114 -13.12 -9.79 23.63
C ALA A 114 -13.18 -11.21 23.04
N GLY A 115 -14.38 -11.66 22.69
CA GLY A 115 -14.58 -12.89 21.95
C GLY A 115 -14.09 -12.72 20.51
N PHE A 116 -13.56 -13.78 19.90
CA PHE A 116 -13.17 -13.73 18.48
C PHE A 116 -13.38 -15.08 17.80
N ALA A 117 -13.54 -15.01 16.47
CA ALA A 117 -13.63 -16.18 15.60
C ALA A 117 -13.09 -15.82 14.21
N THR A 118 -12.71 -16.82 13.42
CA THR A 118 -12.31 -16.60 12.02
C THR A 118 -13.51 -16.90 11.10
N ALA A 119 -13.67 -16.10 10.05
CA ALA A 119 -14.69 -16.27 9.02
C ALA A 119 -14.08 -15.89 7.65
N GLY A 120 -13.80 -16.88 6.80
CA GLY A 120 -13.04 -16.63 5.58
C GLY A 120 -11.64 -16.12 5.90
N GLU A 121 -11.30 -14.95 5.43
CA GLU A 121 -10.04 -14.24 5.71
C GLU A 121 -10.18 -13.16 6.78
N ASP A 122 -11.32 -13.12 7.49
CA ASP A 122 -11.57 -12.16 8.56
C ASP A 122 -11.34 -12.75 9.95
N LEU A 123 -10.81 -11.93 10.83
CA LEU A 123 -10.87 -12.05 12.27
C LEU A 123 -12.09 -11.26 12.77
N VAL A 124 -13.15 -11.95 13.13
CA VAL A 124 -14.39 -11.34 13.65
C VAL A 124 -14.31 -11.22 15.16
N ILE A 125 -14.32 -10.01 15.66
CA ILE A 125 -14.18 -9.66 17.08
C ILE A 125 -15.55 -9.30 17.64
N THR A 126 -15.90 -9.85 18.81
CA THR A 126 -17.13 -9.52 19.54
C THR A 126 -16.73 -8.86 20.85
N PRO A 127 -16.82 -7.52 20.96
CA PRO A 127 -16.56 -6.81 22.21
C PRO A 127 -17.60 -7.17 23.29
N GLU A 128 -17.30 -6.92 24.57
CA GLU A 128 -18.24 -7.17 25.66
C GLU A 128 -19.50 -6.28 25.54
N ASP A 129 -19.29 -5.00 25.25
CA ASP A 129 -20.33 -4.01 24.95
C ASP A 129 -20.25 -3.62 23.47
N ALA A 130 -21.39 -3.38 22.83
CA ALA A 130 -21.44 -2.83 21.47
C ALA A 130 -20.76 -1.45 21.41
N LEU A 131 -20.15 -1.14 20.29
CA LEU A 131 -19.50 0.15 20.05
C LEU A 131 -20.49 1.09 19.37
N ASP A 132 -20.72 2.28 19.94
CA ASP A 132 -21.60 3.29 19.36
C ASP A 132 -20.91 4.05 18.23
N GLU A 133 -21.67 4.58 17.25
CA GLU A 133 -21.15 5.42 16.17
C GLU A 133 -20.41 6.64 16.70
N GLY A 134 -19.23 6.92 16.16
CA GLY A 134 -18.39 8.08 16.50
C GLY A 134 -17.49 7.88 17.72
N GLU A 135 -17.52 6.72 18.37
CA GLU A 135 -16.62 6.41 19.50
C GLU A 135 -15.20 6.08 19.01
N TRP A 136 -14.22 6.39 19.85
CA TRP A 136 -12.86 5.90 19.72
C TRP A 136 -12.73 4.56 20.42
N THR A 137 -12.16 3.59 19.74
CA THR A 137 -11.89 2.26 20.27
C THR A 137 -10.45 1.85 20.02
N ARG A 138 -9.90 1.07 20.93
CA ARG A 138 -8.59 0.46 20.81
C ARG A 138 -8.72 -1.05 20.78
N ILE A 139 -8.29 -1.67 19.70
CA ILE A 139 -8.27 -3.12 19.54
C ILE A 139 -6.83 -3.59 19.65
N THR A 140 -6.56 -4.57 20.51
CA THR A 140 -5.23 -5.19 20.64
C THR A 140 -5.35 -6.67 20.34
N VAL A 141 -4.63 -7.11 19.32
CA VAL A 141 -4.56 -8.51 18.90
C VAL A 141 -3.17 -9.06 19.17
N ARG A 142 -3.06 -10.11 20.01
CA ARG A 142 -1.83 -10.90 20.18
C ARG A 142 -1.90 -12.09 19.25
N HIS A 143 -0.90 -12.20 18.39
CA HIS A 143 -0.92 -13.21 17.33
C HIS A 143 0.48 -13.68 16.95
N THR A 144 0.55 -14.65 16.06
CA THR A 144 1.76 -14.97 15.32
C THR A 144 1.69 -14.43 13.90
N SER A 145 2.82 -14.01 13.37
CA SER A 145 2.98 -13.63 11.95
C SER A 145 3.91 -14.66 11.32
N ASP A 146 3.36 -15.51 10.44
CA ASP A 146 4.09 -16.67 9.89
C ASP A 146 4.72 -16.31 8.54
N PRO A 147 6.05 -16.46 8.35
CA PRO A 147 6.71 -16.18 7.08
C PRO A 147 6.68 -17.36 6.10
N VAL A 148 6.03 -18.47 6.44
CA VAL A 148 5.95 -19.65 5.60
C VAL A 148 4.55 -19.81 5.05
N TYR A 149 4.39 -19.65 3.75
CA TYR A 149 3.12 -19.75 3.04
C TYR A 149 3.01 -21.07 2.28
N PRO A 150 1.77 -21.58 2.01
CA PRO A 150 1.55 -22.67 1.06
C PRO A 150 2.16 -22.36 -0.32
N GLU A 151 2.58 -23.40 -1.06
CA GLU A 151 3.25 -23.24 -2.37
C GLU A 151 2.40 -22.51 -3.43
N ASP A 152 1.07 -22.56 -3.31
CA ASP A 152 0.11 -21.94 -4.21
C ASP A 152 -0.31 -20.52 -3.77
N ARG A 153 0.28 -19.99 -2.69
CA ARG A 153 -0.08 -18.69 -2.13
C ARG A 153 1.15 -17.80 -1.94
N GLU A 154 1.14 -16.65 -2.57
CA GLU A 154 2.09 -15.57 -2.29
C GLU A 154 1.67 -14.86 -1.00
N GLY A 155 2.65 -14.56 -0.13
CA GLY A 155 2.42 -13.91 1.16
C GLY A 155 3.11 -12.56 1.27
N GLY A 156 2.79 -11.82 2.37
CA GLY A 156 3.38 -10.51 2.65
C GLY A 156 4.82 -10.56 3.13
N TRP A 157 5.26 -11.65 3.78
CA TRP A 157 6.68 -11.86 4.12
C TRP A 157 7.43 -12.47 2.94
N VAL A 158 8.52 -11.82 2.53
CA VAL A 158 9.54 -12.33 1.64
C VAL A 158 10.73 -12.80 2.48
N ARG A 159 11.09 -14.07 2.35
CA ARG A 159 12.28 -14.62 3.03
C ARG A 159 13.53 -14.24 2.25
N THR A 160 14.45 -13.57 2.93
CA THR A 160 15.78 -13.23 2.40
C THR A 160 16.81 -14.29 2.82
N ALA A 161 18.03 -14.16 2.34
CA ALA A 161 19.12 -15.09 2.69
C ALA A 161 19.36 -15.22 4.21
N ASP A 162 19.09 -14.14 4.99
CA ASP A 162 19.40 -14.08 6.42
C ASP A 162 18.30 -13.43 7.27
N GLY A 163 17.11 -13.23 6.71
CA GLY A 163 16.02 -12.57 7.40
C GLY A 163 14.73 -12.50 6.60
N LEU A 164 14.04 -11.37 6.71
CA LEU A 164 12.71 -11.14 6.17
C LEU A 164 12.58 -9.71 5.61
N ALA A 165 11.74 -9.53 4.62
CA ALA A 165 11.22 -8.22 4.18
C ALA A 165 9.72 -8.33 3.91
N MET A 166 8.95 -7.24 4.09
CA MET A 166 7.54 -7.20 3.71
C MET A 166 7.36 -6.80 2.25
N ALA A 167 6.35 -7.38 1.59
CA ALA A 167 5.84 -6.97 0.29
C ALA A 167 4.35 -7.26 0.24
N ASN A 168 3.53 -6.28 0.62
CA ASN A 168 2.11 -6.48 0.98
C ASN A 168 1.12 -6.13 -0.13
N GLN A 169 1.56 -5.55 -1.24
CA GLN A 169 0.70 -5.17 -2.35
C GLN A 169 0.27 -6.40 -3.19
N ALA A 170 -0.97 -6.49 -3.61
CA ALA A 170 -2.09 -5.59 -3.40
C ALA A 170 -2.92 -5.96 -2.16
N ASP A 171 -3.09 -7.24 -1.88
CA ASP A 171 -4.11 -7.84 -1.02
C ASP A 171 -3.51 -8.86 -0.03
N VAL A 172 -2.31 -8.58 0.52
CA VAL A 172 -1.64 -9.55 1.40
C VAL A 172 -1.08 -8.98 2.72
N ALA A 173 -1.38 -7.72 3.08
CA ALA A 173 -0.99 -7.18 4.39
C ALA A 173 -1.65 -7.96 5.53
N HIS A 174 -2.90 -8.40 5.35
CA HIS A 174 -3.64 -9.21 6.30
C HIS A 174 -3.09 -10.64 6.50
N LEU A 175 -2.14 -11.06 5.67
CA LEU A 175 -1.38 -12.29 5.89
C LEU A 175 -0.19 -12.10 6.84
N VAL A 176 0.12 -10.82 7.19
CA VAL A 176 1.22 -10.44 8.08
C VAL A 176 0.72 -9.97 9.43
N PHE A 177 -0.30 -9.11 9.44
CA PHE A 177 -0.89 -8.55 10.66
C PHE A 177 -2.39 -8.25 10.49
N PRO A 178 -3.21 -8.37 11.55
CA PRO A 178 -4.61 -7.98 11.50
C PRO A 178 -4.76 -6.50 11.16
N CYS A 179 -5.57 -6.17 10.14
CA CYS A 179 -5.74 -4.80 9.68
C CYS A 179 -7.08 -4.59 8.96
N ASN A 180 -7.34 -3.37 8.55
CA ASN A 180 -8.33 -3.02 7.54
C ASN A 180 -7.58 -2.95 6.21
N ASP A 181 -7.53 -4.06 5.46
CA ASP A 181 -6.61 -4.24 4.32
C ASP A 181 -7.18 -3.68 3.02
N HIS A 182 -7.37 -2.36 2.99
CA HIS A 182 -7.83 -1.67 1.79
C HIS A 182 -7.15 -0.30 1.65
N PRO A 183 -6.72 0.14 0.46
CA PRO A 183 -5.98 1.38 0.27
C PRO A 183 -6.79 2.65 0.63
N SER A 184 -8.11 2.56 0.74
CA SER A 184 -8.94 3.69 1.14
C SER A 184 -8.80 4.05 2.62
N ASP A 185 -8.34 3.13 3.48
CA ASP A 185 -8.17 3.35 4.91
C ASP A 185 -6.69 3.56 5.25
N LYS A 186 -6.25 4.81 5.25
CA LYS A 186 -4.87 5.21 5.53
C LYS A 186 -4.72 5.63 6.98
N ALA A 187 -3.71 5.09 7.65
CA ALA A 187 -3.45 5.33 9.07
C ALA A 187 -1.99 5.75 9.33
N SER A 188 -1.71 6.26 10.53
CA SER A 188 -0.33 6.41 11.02
C SER A 188 0.21 5.09 11.54
N PHE A 189 1.51 4.83 11.36
CA PHE A 189 2.15 3.59 11.81
C PHE A 189 3.26 3.83 12.82
N THR A 190 3.29 2.99 13.85
CA THR A 190 4.44 2.76 14.71
C THR A 190 4.86 1.31 14.58
N PHE A 191 6.12 1.09 14.24
CA PHE A 191 6.71 -0.25 14.16
C PHE A 191 7.68 -0.46 15.31
N ARG A 192 7.59 -1.60 16.01
CA ARG A 192 8.52 -2.07 17.04
C ARG A 192 9.04 -3.43 16.63
N VAL A 193 10.28 -3.49 16.21
CA VAL A 193 10.88 -4.74 15.71
C VAL A 193 12.01 -5.17 16.63
N THR A 194 11.83 -6.32 17.26
CA THR A 194 12.85 -6.94 18.13
C THR A 194 13.50 -8.09 17.40
N ALA A 195 14.83 -8.08 17.32
CA ALA A 195 15.61 -9.18 16.73
C ALA A 195 16.89 -9.43 17.52
N PRO A 196 17.51 -10.63 17.37
CA PRO A 196 18.80 -10.95 17.98
C PRO A 196 19.89 -9.96 17.58
N ASP A 197 20.83 -9.72 18.49
CA ASP A 197 22.01 -8.90 18.22
C ASP A 197 22.79 -9.42 16.99
N GLY A 198 23.34 -8.50 16.21
CA GLY A 198 24.02 -8.80 14.94
C GLY A 198 23.12 -8.70 13.71
N LEU A 199 21.80 -8.58 13.89
CA LEU A 199 20.86 -8.20 12.86
C LEU A 199 20.54 -6.71 12.94
N THR A 200 19.96 -6.17 11.88
CA THR A 200 19.41 -4.81 11.78
C THR A 200 17.95 -4.92 11.38
N ALA A 201 17.07 -4.22 12.08
CA ALA A 201 15.69 -4.07 11.66
C ALA A 201 15.41 -2.64 11.22
N VAL A 202 14.66 -2.49 10.14
CA VAL A 202 14.21 -1.20 9.59
C VAL A 202 12.74 -1.27 9.23
N ALA A 203 12.08 -0.10 9.25
CA ALA A 203 10.69 0.02 8.81
C ALA A 203 10.44 1.39 8.15
N ASN A 204 9.21 1.61 7.64
CA ASN A 204 8.77 2.91 7.13
C ASN A 204 8.95 4.03 8.17
N GLY A 205 9.05 5.26 7.68
CA GLY A 205 9.14 6.45 8.52
C GLY A 205 10.52 6.69 9.12
N LEU A 206 10.61 7.47 10.19
CA LEU A 206 11.85 7.82 10.86
C LEU A 206 12.13 6.96 12.10
N PRO A 207 13.41 6.68 12.42
CA PRO A 207 13.77 6.07 13.69
C PRO A 207 13.27 6.91 14.87
N ALA A 208 12.56 6.27 15.81
CA ALA A 208 12.01 6.89 17.01
C ALA A 208 12.66 6.37 18.31
N GLY A 209 13.40 5.28 18.24
CA GLY A 209 14.10 4.71 19.38
C GLY A 209 14.83 3.41 19.06
N VAL A 210 15.82 3.11 19.90
CA VAL A 210 16.53 1.81 19.88
C VAL A 210 16.78 1.42 21.33
N ASP A 211 16.35 0.20 21.71
CA ASP A 211 16.59 -0.38 23.03
C ASP A 211 17.32 -1.73 22.88
N ARG A 212 18.35 -1.95 23.71
CA ARG A 212 19.17 -3.16 23.71
C ARG A 212 19.08 -3.84 25.07
N THR A 213 18.53 -5.03 25.08
CA THR A 213 18.33 -5.78 26.33
C THR A 213 18.48 -7.29 26.09
N GLY A 214 19.33 -7.93 26.89
CA GLY A 214 19.38 -9.40 26.95
C GLY A 214 19.78 -10.12 25.67
N GLY A 215 20.65 -9.53 24.81
CA GLY A 215 21.08 -10.15 23.57
C GLY A 215 20.13 -9.91 22.38
N THR A 216 19.18 -8.98 22.56
CA THR A 216 18.28 -8.52 21.50
C THR A 216 18.27 -7.00 21.41
N THR A 217 17.93 -6.50 20.23
CA THR A 217 17.73 -5.08 19.99
C THR A 217 16.31 -4.87 19.50
N THR A 218 15.62 -3.86 20.04
CA THR A 218 14.30 -3.38 19.58
C THR A 218 14.47 -2.03 18.90
N TRP A 219 14.08 -1.93 17.64
CA TRP A 219 14.02 -0.68 16.90
C TRP A 219 12.58 -0.20 16.84
N THR A 220 12.40 1.10 17.04
CA THR A 220 11.11 1.78 16.88
C THR A 220 11.18 2.76 15.72
N TYR A 221 10.21 2.68 14.80
CA TYR A 221 10.02 3.60 13.68
C TYR A 221 8.62 4.20 13.70
N ARG A 222 8.46 5.39 13.15
CA ARG A 222 7.16 6.06 13.04
C ARG A 222 7.01 6.79 11.72
N THR A 223 5.84 6.66 11.11
CA THR A 223 5.44 7.49 9.97
C THR A 223 4.93 8.83 10.47
N ALA A 224 5.20 9.91 9.72
CA ALA A 224 4.66 11.24 9.99
C ALA A 224 3.39 11.53 9.17
N HIS A 225 3.14 10.74 8.14
CA HIS A 225 2.01 10.84 7.23
C HIS A 225 1.20 9.55 7.23
N PRO A 226 -0.11 9.61 6.92
CA PRO A 226 -0.93 8.40 6.81
C PRO A 226 -0.46 7.52 5.64
N MET A 227 -0.60 6.21 5.82
CA MET A 227 -0.13 5.19 4.90
C MET A 227 -1.17 4.07 4.79
N ALA A 228 -1.38 3.53 3.60
CA ALA A 228 -2.17 2.33 3.40
C ALA A 228 -1.41 1.08 3.90
N THR A 229 -2.14 0.05 4.30
CA THR A 229 -1.57 -1.20 4.86
C THR A 229 -0.66 -1.92 3.88
N GLU A 230 -0.98 -1.89 2.60
CA GLU A 230 -0.22 -2.52 1.51
C GLU A 230 1.19 -1.92 1.33
N LEU A 231 1.42 -0.68 1.80
CA LEU A 231 2.70 0.02 1.73
C LEU A 231 3.59 -0.20 2.97
N ALA A 232 3.09 -0.98 3.95
CA ALA A 232 3.85 -1.28 5.16
C ALA A 232 5.10 -2.10 4.84
N GLN A 233 6.24 -1.67 5.39
CA GLN A 233 7.54 -2.31 5.20
C GLN A 233 8.24 -2.52 6.53
N VAL A 234 8.64 -3.76 6.77
CA VAL A 234 9.62 -4.14 7.80
C VAL A 234 10.66 -5.04 7.14
N SER A 235 11.92 -4.76 7.34
CA SER A 235 13.01 -5.64 6.93
C SER A 235 13.91 -5.95 8.11
N ILE A 236 14.32 -7.21 8.21
CA ILE A 236 15.21 -7.76 9.24
C ILE A 236 16.30 -8.55 8.53
N GLY A 237 17.57 -8.29 8.81
CA GLY A 237 18.70 -9.01 8.21
C GLY A 237 20.05 -8.41 8.58
N ARG A 238 21.15 -8.95 8.05
CA ARG A 238 22.49 -8.35 8.19
C ARG A 238 22.68 -7.20 7.23
N SER A 239 22.02 -6.09 7.53
CA SER A 239 21.96 -4.91 6.67
C SER A 239 22.75 -3.74 7.23
N THR A 240 23.27 -2.91 6.33
CA THR A 240 23.86 -1.60 6.61
C THR A 240 22.89 -0.51 6.19
N VAL A 241 22.64 0.44 7.10
CA VAL A 241 21.88 1.65 6.80
C VAL A 241 22.84 2.75 6.39
N LEU A 242 22.66 3.27 5.17
CA LEU A 242 23.45 4.37 4.61
C LEU A 242 22.63 5.66 4.69
N HIS A 243 23.23 6.71 5.25
CA HIS A 243 22.55 8.00 5.41
C HIS A 243 23.08 9.02 4.40
N ARG A 244 22.16 9.73 3.74
CA ARG A 244 22.43 10.85 2.83
C ARG A 244 21.48 12.00 3.11
N SER A 245 21.77 13.14 2.52
CA SER A 245 20.86 14.29 2.53
C SER A 245 20.32 14.49 1.12
N GLY A 246 19.03 14.47 0.98
CA GLY A 246 18.32 14.87 -0.22
C GLY A 246 18.06 16.39 -0.28
N PRO A 247 17.25 16.85 -1.24
CA PRO A 247 16.84 18.24 -1.34
C PRO A 247 16.24 18.77 -0.03
N HIS A 248 16.49 20.04 0.26
CA HIS A 248 15.97 20.73 1.47
C HIS A 248 16.33 20.05 2.80
N GLY A 249 17.42 19.25 2.81
CA GLY A 249 17.82 18.51 4.01
C GLY A 249 16.97 17.26 4.30
N LEU A 250 16.23 16.75 3.32
CA LEU A 250 15.47 15.51 3.44
C LEU A 250 16.40 14.35 3.87
N PRO A 251 16.15 13.68 4.99
CA PRO A 251 16.90 12.48 5.34
C PRO A 251 16.66 11.37 4.30
N VAL A 252 17.74 10.79 3.74
CA VAL A 252 17.71 9.64 2.88
C VAL A 252 18.37 8.46 3.60
N ARG A 253 17.66 7.35 3.74
CA ARG A 253 18.08 6.14 4.48
C ARG A 253 18.04 4.94 3.55
N ASP A 254 19.15 4.61 2.92
CA ASP A 254 19.23 3.42 2.10
C ASP A 254 19.62 2.21 2.96
N VAL A 255 19.05 1.05 2.70
CA VAL A 255 19.27 -0.20 3.42
C VAL A 255 19.78 -1.24 2.44
N VAL A 256 20.94 -1.82 2.72
CA VAL A 256 21.57 -2.79 1.83
C VAL A 256 22.10 -3.98 2.61
N PRO A 257 22.12 -5.19 2.05
CA PRO A 257 22.88 -6.29 2.61
C PRO A 257 24.33 -5.86 2.79
N THR A 258 24.89 -6.06 3.98
CA THR A 258 26.20 -5.50 4.36
C THR A 258 27.31 -5.95 3.39
N GLU A 259 27.28 -7.19 2.94
CA GLU A 259 28.27 -7.76 2.02
C GLU A 259 28.20 -7.15 0.60
N HIS A 260 27.05 -6.63 0.17
CA HIS A 260 26.82 -6.06 -1.16
C HIS A 260 26.93 -4.54 -1.19
N ARG A 261 27.19 -3.89 -0.04
CA ARG A 261 27.24 -2.43 0.09
C ARG A 261 28.07 -1.75 -1.00
N ALA A 262 29.32 -2.23 -1.23
CA ALA A 262 30.24 -1.59 -2.17
C ALA A 262 29.74 -1.61 -3.63
N ALA A 263 29.01 -2.65 -4.02
CA ALA A 263 28.44 -2.78 -5.36
C ALA A 263 27.18 -1.91 -5.54
N LEU A 264 26.40 -1.71 -4.46
CA LEU A 264 25.12 -1.03 -4.51
C LEU A 264 25.23 0.49 -4.28
N GLU A 265 26.23 0.94 -3.50
CA GLU A 265 26.40 2.37 -3.14
C GLU A 265 26.45 3.34 -4.33
N PRO A 266 27.07 3.03 -5.50
CA PRO A 266 27.05 3.92 -6.66
C PRO A 266 25.66 4.19 -7.25
N TRP A 267 24.71 3.24 -7.09
CA TRP A 267 23.32 3.40 -7.49
C TRP A 267 22.57 4.29 -6.52
N LEU A 268 22.70 4.01 -5.24
CA LEU A 268 22.04 4.75 -4.15
C LEU A 268 22.46 6.22 -4.10
N ALA A 269 23.69 6.53 -4.51
CA ALA A 269 24.20 7.90 -4.60
C ALA A 269 23.43 8.78 -5.60
N LYS A 270 22.59 8.20 -6.47
CA LYS A 270 21.77 8.92 -7.45
C LYS A 270 20.45 9.42 -6.87
N THR A 271 19.95 8.78 -5.81
CA THR A 271 18.64 9.05 -5.19
C THR A 271 18.40 10.54 -4.89
N PRO A 272 19.33 11.31 -4.27
CA PRO A 272 19.11 12.74 -4.05
C PRO A 272 18.87 13.54 -5.32
N GLY A 273 19.56 13.21 -6.41
CA GLY A 273 19.38 13.85 -7.71
C GLY A 273 18.05 13.50 -8.37
N GLN A 274 17.60 12.26 -8.22
CA GLN A 274 16.30 11.79 -8.72
C GLN A 274 15.13 12.45 -7.96
N ILE A 275 15.26 12.60 -6.63
CA ILE A 275 14.28 13.35 -5.83
C ILE A 275 14.20 14.80 -6.32
N ALA A 276 15.34 15.48 -6.51
CA ALA A 276 15.38 16.85 -7.02
C ALA A 276 14.71 16.97 -8.40
N TRP A 277 14.97 16.00 -9.28
CA TRP A 277 14.35 15.94 -10.60
C TRP A 277 12.83 15.79 -10.52
N MET A 278 12.32 14.90 -9.66
CA MET A 278 10.88 14.75 -9.45
C MET A 278 10.26 16.03 -8.86
N GLU A 279 10.90 16.67 -7.89
CA GLU A 279 10.43 17.93 -7.30
C GLU A 279 10.29 19.05 -8.34
N GLU A 280 11.16 19.11 -9.33
CA GLU A 280 11.02 20.06 -10.45
C GLU A 280 9.76 19.81 -11.27
N LYS A 281 9.33 18.55 -11.42
CA LYS A 281 8.16 18.18 -12.21
C LYS A 281 6.85 18.43 -11.44
N VAL A 282 6.73 17.90 -10.22
CA VAL A 282 5.45 17.79 -9.52
C VAL A 282 5.38 18.53 -8.19
N GLY A 283 6.50 19.03 -7.69
CA GLY A 283 6.57 19.73 -6.41
C GLY A 283 7.25 18.90 -5.33
N ARG A 284 7.37 19.49 -4.15
CA ARG A 284 8.17 18.98 -3.05
C ARG A 284 7.82 17.54 -2.68
N TYR A 285 8.86 16.75 -2.34
CA TYR A 285 8.70 15.39 -1.82
C TYR A 285 7.73 15.36 -0.63
N PRO A 286 6.75 14.46 -0.62
CA PRO A 286 5.61 14.56 0.31
C PRO A 286 5.92 14.12 1.75
N PHE A 287 6.92 13.28 1.97
CA PHE A 287 7.13 12.60 3.24
C PHE A 287 8.36 13.07 4.01
N GLU A 288 8.54 12.54 5.22
CA GLU A 288 9.60 12.90 6.16
C GLU A 288 10.98 12.31 5.85
N THR A 289 11.04 11.26 5.05
CA THR A 289 12.27 10.56 4.65
C THR A 289 12.05 9.78 3.37
N TYR A 290 13.12 9.42 2.69
CA TYR A 290 13.11 8.44 1.62
C TYR A 290 14.33 7.51 1.73
N GLY A 291 14.29 6.40 1.02
CA GLY A 291 15.42 5.49 0.83
C GLY A 291 15.01 4.26 0.05
N LEU A 292 16.00 3.51 -0.38
CA LEU A 292 15.84 2.25 -1.06
C LEU A 292 16.22 1.12 -0.10
N LEU A 293 15.38 0.10 -0.04
CA LEU A 293 15.66 -1.17 0.64
C LEU A 293 16.01 -2.21 -0.42
N MET A 294 17.25 -2.66 -0.41
CA MET A 294 17.71 -3.74 -1.29
C MET A 294 17.52 -5.08 -0.57
N ALA A 295 16.56 -5.88 -1.00
CA ALA A 295 16.37 -7.22 -0.47
C ALA A 295 17.33 -8.22 -1.13
N ASP A 296 17.90 -9.13 -0.34
CA ASP A 296 18.66 -10.27 -0.85
C ASP A 296 17.72 -11.48 -1.08
N ALA A 297 16.74 -11.24 -1.94
CA ALA A 297 15.73 -12.20 -2.36
C ALA A 297 15.35 -11.94 -3.82
N THR A 298 14.92 -12.96 -4.53
CA THR A 298 14.35 -12.83 -5.87
C THR A 298 12.85 -12.67 -5.72
N THR A 299 12.34 -11.47 -5.95
CA THR A 299 10.92 -11.13 -5.89
C THR A 299 10.27 -11.14 -7.27
N GLY A 300 11.04 -10.80 -8.30
CA GLY A 300 10.55 -10.59 -9.66
C GLY A 300 9.80 -9.27 -9.86
N PHE A 301 9.85 -8.37 -8.86
CA PHE A 301 9.25 -7.03 -8.89
C PHE A 301 9.96 -6.11 -7.88
N GLU A 302 9.80 -4.83 -8.06
CA GLU A 302 10.07 -3.76 -7.09
C GLU A 302 8.75 -3.29 -6.48
N LEU A 303 8.82 -2.56 -5.35
CA LEU A 303 7.64 -2.11 -4.64
C LEU A 303 7.87 -0.76 -3.96
N GLU A 304 6.95 0.14 -4.18
CA GLU A 304 6.95 1.54 -3.74
C GLU A 304 6.71 1.75 -2.24
N THR A 305 6.97 0.79 -1.37
CA THR A 305 6.66 0.93 0.07
C THR A 305 7.01 2.31 0.60
N GLN A 306 6.05 2.94 1.32
CA GLN A 306 6.12 4.38 1.64
C GLN A 306 7.39 4.72 2.41
N THR A 307 8.13 5.72 1.95
CA THR A 307 9.42 6.20 2.51
C THR A 307 10.61 5.25 2.39
N LEU A 308 10.42 4.00 1.95
CA LEU A 308 11.48 2.98 1.88
C LEU A 308 11.13 1.95 0.79
N SER A 309 11.32 2.32 -0.50
CA SER A 309 10.97 1.46 -1.63
C SER A 309 11.81 0.18 -1.64
N LEU A 310 11.13 -0.95 -1.83
CA LEU A 310 11.74 -2.29 -1.88
C LEU A 310 12.25 -2.58 -3.29
N PHE A 311 13.47 -3.07 -3.38
CA PHE A 311 14.10 -3.53 -4.61
C PHE A 311 14.74 -4.88 -4.42
N GLU A 312 14.70 -5.73 -5.44
CA GLU A 312 15.57 -6.88 -5.47
C GLU A 312 16.99 -6.47 -5.85
N ARG A 313 17.96 -7.07 -5.17
CA ARG A 313 19.39 -6.77 -5.41
C ARG A 313 19.82 -7.03 -6.85
N GLU A 314 19.27 -8.05 -7.47
CA GLU A 314 19.64 -8.52 -8.80
C GLU A 314 19.43 -7.48 -9.90
N LEU A 315 18.42 -6.62 -9.79
CA LEU A 315 18.22 -5.48 -10.71
C LEU A 315 19.49 -4.62 -10.86
N PHE A 316 20.28 -4.47 -9.77
CA PHE A 316 21.46 -3.61 -9.72
C PHE A 316 22.77 -4.33 -10.03
N THR A 317 22.81 -5.64 -9.87
CA THR A 317 24.05 -6.43 -9.93
C THR A 317 24.13 -7.34 -11.15
N GLU A 318 23.01 -7.68 -11.77
CA GLU A 318 23.00 -8.51 -12.97
C GLU A 318 23.41 -7.72 -14.22
N PRO A 319 24.31 -8.24 -15.04
CA PRO A 319 24.83 -7.53 -16.23
C PRO A 319 23.79 -7.39 -17.35
N GLY A 320 22.65 -8.04 -17.24
CA GLY A 320 21.58 -8.01 -18.25
C GLY A 320 20.79 -6.71 -18.33
N TYR A 321 20.80 -5.92 -17.27
CA TYR A 321 20.03 -4.68 -17.21
C TYR A 321 20.87 -3.47 -17.59
N PRO A 322 20.51 -2.71 -18.67
CA PRO A 322 21.21 -1.48 -19.01
C PRO A 322 21.09 -0.44 -17.88
N LYS A 323 22.15 0.30 -17.62
CA LYS A 323 22.21 1.29 -16.55
C LYS A 323 21.05 2.29 -16.58
N TRP A 324 20.69 2.79 -17.76
CA TRP A 324 19.57 3.73 -17.91
C TRP A 324 18.23 3.11 -17.47
N TYR A 325 18.05 1.81 -17.71
CA TYR A 325 16.84 1.09 -17.32
C TYR A 325 16.73 1.00 -15.79
N VAL A 326 17.80 0.55 -15.13
CA VAL A 326 17.84 0.50 -13.65
C VAL A 326 17.55 1.88 -13.05
N GLU A 327 18.17 2.95 -13.57
CA GLU A 327 17.91 4.31 -13.10
C GLU A 327 16.48 4.77 -13.33
N SER A 328 15.84 4.33 -14.42
CA SER A 328 14.46 4.67 -14.70
C SER A 328 13.47 3.90 -13.80
N ILE A 329 13.76 2.65 -13.46
CA ILE A 329 12.98 1.90 -12.45
C ILE A 329 13.11 2.53 -11.06
N MET A 330 14.31 2.99 -10.65
CA MET A 330 14.45 3.76 -9.41
C MET A 330 13.56 5.00 -9.39
N VAL A 331 13.34 5.66 -10.52
CA VAL A 331 12.43 6.82 -10.62
C VAL A 331 10.96 6.37 -10.66
N HIS A 332 10.65 5.21 -11.22
CA HIS A 332 9.32 4.62 -11.16
C HIS A 332 8.87 4.47 -9.69
N GLU A 333 9.65 3.77 -8.87
CA GLU A 333 9.36 3.56 -7.45
C GLU A 333 9.39 4.87 -6.63
N LEU A 334 10.22 5.82 -7.03
CA LEU A 334 10.24 7.15 -6.42
C LEU A 334 8.98 7.96 -6.77
N ALA A 335 8.48 7.88 -8.02
CA ALA A 335 7.31 8.63 -8.46
C ALA A 335 6.05 8.19 -7.71
N HIS A 336 5.96 6.94 -7.34
CA HIS A 336 4.88 6.42 -6.50
C HIS A 336 4.75 7.15 -5.17
N GLN A 337 5.80 7.73 -4.62
CA GLN A 337 5.71 8.48 -3.37
C GLN A 337 4.72 9.65 -3.47
N TRP A 338 4.55 10.25 -4.67
CA TRP A 338 3.50 11.24 -4.96
C TRP A 338 2.22 10.58 -5.46
N PHE A 339 2.33 9.58 -6.38
CA PHE A 339 1.24 8.94 -7.11
C PHE A 339 1.09 7.47 -6.67
N GLY A 340 0.25 7.20 -5.72
CA GLY A 340 0.07 5.90 -5.08
C GLY A 340 0.15 6.01 -3.57
N ASN A 341 1.20 6.66 -3.04
CA ASN A 341 1.44 6.75 -1.62
C ASN A 341 0.86 8.02 -0.99
N SER A 342 1.28 9.22 -1.39
CA SER A 342 0.68 10.45 -0.89
C SER A 342 -0.76 10.60 -1.39
N VAL A 343 -0.99 10.42 -2.68
CA VAL A 343 -2.32 10.31 -3.28
C VAL A 343 -2.59 8.85 -3.58
N GLY A 344 -3.23 8.13 -2.66
CA GLY A 344 -3.57 6.72 -2.82
C GLY A 344 -4.82 6.50 -3.68
N PRO A 345 -5.03 5.30 -4.23
CA PRO A 345 -6.23 4.95 -4.96
C PRO A 345 -7.39 4.76 -3.98
N ALA A 346 -8.57 5.25 -4.33
CA ALA A 346 -9.76 5.03 -3.50
C ALA A 346 -10.30 3.60 -3.64
N THR A 347 -10.05 2.96 -4.78
CA THR A 347 -10.32 1.54 -5.04
C THR A 347 -9.21 0.96 -5.90
N TRP A 348 -9.04 -0.35 -5.89
CA TRP A 348 -8.05 -1.01 -6.74
C TRP A 348 -8.32 -0.84 -8.24
N SER A 349 -9.53 -0.46 -8.64
CA SER A 349 -9.83 -0.08 -10.03
C SER A 349 -9.16 1.23 -10.45
N ASP A 350 -8.76 2.07 -9.48
CA ASP A 350 -8.05 3.33 -9.70
C ASP A 350 -6.52 3.16 -9.78
N LEU A 351 -6.01 1.93 -9.73
CA LEU A 351 -4.58 1.59 -9.79
C LEU A 351 -3.83 2.21 -10.97
N TRP A 352 -4.52 2.48 -12.09
CA TRP A 352 -3.92 3.15 -13.24
C TRP A 352 -3.37 4.55 -12.91
N LEU A 353 -3.92 5.21 -11.87
CA LEU A 353 -3.44 6.51 -11.36
C LEU A 353 -2.08 6.38 -10.67
N ASN A 354 -1.77 5.23 -10.09
CA ASN A 354 -0.47 4.95 -9.49
C ASN A 354 0.52 4.57 -10.62
N GLU A 355 0.29 3.43 -11.25
CA GLU A 355 1.19 2.81 -12.20
C GLU A 355 1.39 3.63 -13.47
N GLY A 356 0.30 4.26 -13.95
CA GLY A 356 0.37 5.10 -15.13
C GLY A 356 1.27 6.31 -14.93
N HIS A 357 1.19 6.97 -13.77
CA HIS A 357 2.06 8.11 -13.46
C HIS A 357 3.50 7.67 -13.20
N ALA A 358 3.73 6.59 -12.47
CA ALA A 358 5.07 6.07 -12.25
C ALA A 358 5.74 5.68 -13.57
N THR A 359 5.04 4.96 -14.45
CA THR A 359 5.52 4.62 -15.80
C THR A 359 5.75 5.87 -16.67
N TRP A 360 4.93 6.90 -16.51
CA TRP A 360 5.10 8.18 -17.19
C TRP A 360 6.41 8.86 -16.79
N TYR A 361 6.69 9.00 -15.47
CA TYR A 361 7.90 9.64 -14.99
C TYR A 361 9.16 8.80 -15.23
N GLU A 362 9.06 7.47 -15.15
CA GLU A 362 10.08 6.53 -15.59
C GLU A 362 10.50 6.81 -17.04
N ALA A 363 9.52 6.86 -17.96
CA ALA A 363 9.78 7.11 -19.37
C ALA A 363 10.32 8.52 -19.65
N LEU A 364 9.83 9.52 -18.92
CA LEU A 364 10.29 10.91 -19.05
C LEU A 364 11.72 11.06 -18.53
N TYR A 365 12.08 10.40 -17.43
CA TYR A 365 13.46 10.37 -16.91
C TYR A 365 14.41 9.70 -17.89
N ALA A 366 14.04 8.56 -18.44
CA ALA A 366 14.82 7.86 -19.46
C ALA A 366 15.04 8.72 -20.73
N GLN A 367 14.02 9.51 -21.13
CA GLN A 367 14.18 10.46 -22.24
C GLN A 367 15.18 11.56 -21.90
N GLU A 368 15.09 12.16 -20.72
CA GLU A 368 15.92 13.33 -20.35
C GLU A 368 17.38 12.95 -20.00
N THR A 369 17.63 11.72 -19.54
CA THR A 369 18.95 11.30 -19.03
C THR A 369 19.66 10.27 -19.90
N ALA A 370 18.95 9.57 -20.79
CA ALA A 370 19.50 8.45 -21.56
C ALA A 370 19.10 8.45 -23.04
N ASP A 371 18.54 9.54 -23.54
CA ASP A 371 18.11 9.70 -24.93
C ASP A 371 17.19 8.54 -25.42
N LYS A 372 16.23 8.17 -24.56
CA LYS A 372 15.19 7.20 -24.84
C LYS A 372 13.88 7.93 -25.15
N PRO A 373 13.52 8.15 -26.44
CA PRO A 373 12.40 9.03 -26.76
C PRO A 373 11.08 8.52 -26.19
N LEU A 374 10.42 9.35 -25.37
CA LEU A 374 9.10 9.08 -24.80
C LEU A 374 8.08 8.74 -25.90
N GLU A 375 8.07 9.49 -26.99
CA GLU A 375 7.17 9.25 -28.13
C GLU A 375 7.35 7.84 -28.72
N ALA A 376 8.59 7.35 -28.83
CA ALA A 376 8.85 6.01 -29.35
C ALA A 376 8.26 4.91 -28.42
N ARG A 377 8.40 5.07 -27.09
CA ARG A 377 7.77 4.16 -26.12
C ARG A 377 6.24 4.23 -26.20
N MET A 378 5.67 5.43 -26.27
CA MET A 378 4.22 5.60 -26.36
C MET A 378 3.65 5.08 -27.70
N LYS A 379 4.39 5.20 -28.80
CA LYS A 379 4.01 4.60 -30.10
C LYS A 379 3.99 3.08 -30.02
N ALA A 380 4.98 2.47 -29.39
CA ALA A 380 5.01 1.02 -29.16
C ALA A 380 3.84 0.58 -28.27
N ALA A 381 3.59 1.30 -27.16
CA ALA A 381 2.46 1.07 -26.27
C ALA A 381 1.12 1.18 -27.01
N TYR A 382 0.95 2.21 -27.86
CA TYR A 382 -0.24 2.37 -28.68
C TYR A 382 -0.47 1.17 -29.61
N GLY A 383 0.59 0.67 -30.25
CA GLY A 383 0.53 -0.53 -31.06
C GLY A 383 0.04 -1.77 -30.31
N ALA A 384 0.44 -1.93 -29.04
CA ALA A 384 0.11 -3.11 -28.23
C ALA A 384 -1.19 -2.97 -27.41
N SER A 385 -1.71 -1.75 -27.24
CA SER A 385 -2.73 -1.40 -26.25
C SER A 385 -4.06 -2.15 -26.42
N ASP A 386 -4.53 -2.40 -27.64
CA ASP A 386 -5.74 -3.19 -27.89
C ASP A 386 -5.59 -4.64 -27.41
N GLY A 387 -4.39 -5.21 -27.55
CA GLY A 387 -4.07 -6.55 -27.05
C GLY A 387 -4.08 -6.60 -25.52
N TRP A 388 -3.56 -5.55 -24.87
CA TRP A 388 -3.57 -5.44 -23.41
C TRP A 388 -4.99 -5.27 -22.86
N ARG A 389 -5.82 -4.43 -23.48
CA ARG A 389 -7.24 -4.26 -23.12
C ARG A 389 -8.03 -5.57 -23.25
N ALA A 390 -7.81 -6.31 -24.31
CA ALA A 390 -8.46 -7.60 -24.51
C ALA A 390 -8.12 -8.63 -23.42
N LYS A 391 -6.86 -8.64 -22.95
CA LYS A 391 -6.36 -9.55 -21.91
C LYS A 391 -6.69 -9.06 -20.50
N GLY A 392 -6.29 -7.84 -20.17
CA GLY A 392 -6.30 -7.27 -18.82
C GLY A 392 -7.47 -6.33 -18.52
N GLY A 393 -8.28 -5.97 -19.50
CA GLY A 393 -9.31 -4.92 -19.39
C GLY A 393 -8.76 -3.52 -19.72
N PRO A 394 -9.62 -2.52 -19.86
CA PRO A 394 -9.22 -1.12 -19.97
C PRO A 394 -8.47 -0.63 -18.71
N PRO A 395 -7.68 0.47 -18.78
CA PRO A 395 -6.87 0.94 -17.66
C PRO A 395 -7.65 1.15 -16.35
N ALA A 396 -8.81 1.81 -16.38
CA ALA A 396 -9.64 2.05 -15.19
C ALA A 396 -10.75 0.99 -14.96
N ALA A 397 -10.75 -0.08 -15.74
CA ALA A 397 -11.61 -1.24 -15.55
C ALA A 397 -10.81 -2.54 -15.74
N PRO A 398 -9.69 -2.72 -15.01
CA PRO A 398 -8.89 -3.93 -15.12
C PRO A 398 -9.72 -5.15 -14.72
N LYS A 399 -9.44 -6.30 -15.32
CA LYS A 399 -10.09 -7.56 -14.95
C LYS A 399 -9.59 -8.01 -13.59
N PRO A 400 -10.45 -8.64 -12.77
CA PRO A 400 -10.04 -9.21 -11.49
C PRO A 400 -8.80 -10.11 -11.64
N PRO A 401 -8.00 -10.26 -10.57
CA PRO A 401 -6.89 -11.19 -10.55
C PRO A 401 -7.42 -12.63 -10.69
N THR A 402 -6.60 -13.50 -11.23
CA THR A 402 -6.81 -14.94 -11.06
C THR A 402 -6.35 -15.31 -9.66
N SER A 403 -7.10 -16.16 -8.95
CA SER A 403 -6.79 -16.53 -7.56
C SER A 403 -5.31 -16.93 -7.36
N GLY A 404 -4.74 -16.54 -6.22
CA GLY A 404 -3.42 -16.96 -5.76
C GLY A 404 -2.24 -16.09 -6.18
N SER A 405 -2.44 -15.04 -7.00
CA SER A 405 -1.34 -14.14 -7.41
C SER A 405 -1.57 -12.70 -6.94
N LYS A 406 -0.72 -12.21 -6.03
CA LYS A 406 -0.72 -10.82 -5.57
C LYS A 406 -0.38 -9.81 -6.69
N THR A 407 0.29 -10.28 -7.74
CA THR A 407 0.62 -9.46 -8.91
C THR A 407 -0.44 -9.53 -10.01
N GLY A 408 -1.56 -10.22 -9.78
CA GLY A 408 -2.55 -10.55 -10.81
C GLY A 408 -3.27 -9.37 -11.46
N ILE A 409 -3.29 -8.18 -10.83
CA ILE A 409 -3.85 -6.95 -11.40
C ILE A 409 -2.79 -6.06 -12.07
N PHE A 410 -1.51 -6.27 -11.77
CA PHE A 410 -0.37 -5.51 -12.30
C PHE A 410 -0.01 -6.00 -13.69
N ARG A 411 -0.66 -5.46 -14.71
CA ARG A 411 -0.53 -5.85 -16.11
C ARG A 411 -0.24 -4.63 -16.98
N ALA A 412 0.32 -4.83 -18.16
CA ALA A 412 0.71 -3.75 -19.07
C ALA A 412 -0.41 -2.71 -19.37
N ASN A 413 -1.68 -3.06 -19.20
CA ASN A 413 -2.80 -2.12 -19.36
C ASN A 413 -2.84 -1.03 -18.29
N VAL A 414 -2.36 -1.30 -17.06
CA VAL A 414 -2.31 -0.31 -15.97
C VAL A 414 -0.95 0.42 -15.90
N TYR A 415 0.10 -0.09 -16.52
CA TYR A 415 1.42 0.53 -16.68
C TYR A 415 1.53 1.37 -17.96
N ASP A 416 2.14 0.83 -19.00
CA ASP A 416 2.31 1.51 -20.30
C ASP A 416 0.96 1.88 -20.95
N GLY A 417 -0.10 1.08 -20.72
CA GLY A 417 -1.46 1.39 -21.19
C GLY A 417 -2.03 2.63 -20.51
N ALA A 418 -1.75 2.84 -19.23
CA ALA A 418 -2.16 4.03 -18.48
C ALA A 418 -1.25 5.23 -18.76
N ALA A 419 0.08 5.03 -18.85
CA ALA A 419 1.00 6.09 -19.29
C ALA A 419 0.64 6.61 -20.69
N LEU A 420 0.13 5.74 -21.56
CA LEU A 420 -0.39 6.12 -22.87
C LEU A 420 -1.62 7.04 -22.77
N VAL A 421 -2.49 6.84 -21.77
CA VAL A 421 -3.61 7.76 -21.49
C VAL A 421 -3.09 9.14 -21.11
N LEU A 422 -2.08 9.21 -20.24
CA LEU A 422 -1.44 10.47 -19.84
C LEU A 422 -0.76 11.17 -21.03
N TYR A 423 -0.11 10.41 -21.91
CA TYR A 423 0.45 10.94 -23.14
C TYR A 423 -0.63 11.53 -24.04
N ALA A 424 -1.72 10.79 -24.26
CA ALA A 424 -2.85 11.27 -25.07
C ALA A 424 -3.47 12.52 -24.46
N LEU A 425 -3.65 12.57 -23.14
CA LEU A 425 -4.15 13.76 -22.42
C LEU A 425 -3.23 14.96 -22.62
N ARG A 426 -1.91 14.75 -22.51
CA ARG A 426 -0.94 15.83 -22.74
C ARG A 426 -0.99 16.37 -24.18
N GLN A 427 -1.22 15.52 -25.17
CA GLN A 427 -1.44 15.97 -26.56
C GLN A 427 -2.77 16.75 -26.70
N GLU A 428 -3.81 16.32 -26.01
CA GLU A 428 -5.15 16.88 -26.06
C GLU A 428 -5.27 18.27 -25.42
N ILE A 429 -4.64 18.49 -24.24
CA ILE A 429 -4.73 19.74 -23.47
C ILE A 429 -3.48 20.62 -23.57
N GLY A 430 -2.41 20.10 -24.17
CA GLY A 430 -1.11 20.76 -24.29
C GLY A 430 -0.25 20.64 -23.03
N ARG A 431 1.09 20.65 -23.24
CA ARG A 431 2.08 20.47 -22.18
C ARG A 431 1.91 21.40 -20.97
N PRO A 432 1.70 22.72 -21.12
CA PRO A 432 1.57 23.60 -19.95
C PRO A 432 0.35 23.31 -19.07
N ALA A 433 -0.77 22.90 -19.67
CA ALA A 433 -1.97 22.53 -18.91
C ALA A 433 -1.77 21.17 -18.21
N PHE A 434 -1.14 20.23 -18.87
CA PHE A 434 -0.81 18.93 -18.29
C PHE A 434 0.11 19.08 -17.06
N GLU A 435 1.21 19.84 -17.16
CA GLU A 435 2.12 20.08 -16.03
C GLU A 435 1.43 20.78 -14.85
N ARG A 436 0.45 21.69 -15.11
CA ARG A 436 -0.36 22.27 -14.04
C ARG A 436 -1.30 21.24 -13.40
N LEU A 437 -1.88 20.35 -14.20
CA LEU A 437 -2.74 19.27 -13.71
C LEU A 437 -1.98 18.36 -12.75
N GLU A 438 -0.80 17.89 -13.15
CA GLU A 438 0.04 17.00 -12.33
C GLU A 438 0.37 17.62 -10.96
N ARG A 439 0.82 18.89 -10.96
CA ARG A 439 1.10 19.64 -9.71
C ARG A 439 -0.17 19.86 -8.87
N ALA A 440 -1.30 20.15 -9.50
CA ALA A 440 -2.57 20.35 -8.81
C ALA A 440 -3.06 19.04 -8.20
N TRP A 441 -2.89 17.91 -8.90
CA TRP A 441 -3.29 16.59 -8.44
C TRP A 441 -2.62 16.22 -7.13
N VAL A 442 -1.29 16.23 -7.10
CA VAL A 442 -0.52 15.86 -5.91
C VAL A 442 -0.69 16.85 -4.74
N THR A 443 -1.08 18.08 -5.03
CA THR A 443 -1.32 19.10 -3.99
C THR A 443 -2.70 18.97 -3.37
N ARG A 444 -3.75 18.77 -4.20
CA ARG A 444 -5.14 18.74 -3.75
C ARG A 444 -5.50 17.47 -2.96
N HIS A 445 -4.90 16.36 -3.33
CA HIS A 445 -5.23 15.05 -2.76
C HIS A 445 -4.14 14.51 -1.81
N ARG A 446 -3.18 15.37 -1.45
CA ARG A 446 -2.08 15.03 -0.57
C ARG A 446 -2.57 14.31 0.70
N ASP A 447 -1.89 13.21 1.06
CA ASP A 447 -2.15 12.39 2.25
C ASP A 447 -3.55 11.73 2.28
N GLY A 448 -4.26 11.76 1.17
CA GLY A 448 -5.59 11.19 1.02
C GLY A 448 -5.67 10.10 -0.04
N THR A 449 -6.89 9.75 -0.39
CA THR A 449 -7.23 8.86 -1.50
C THR A 449 -8.04 9.62 -2.55
N ALA A 450 -7.97 9.15 -3.81
CA ALA A 450 -8.70 9.78 -4.90
C ALA A 450 -9.15 8.75 -5.95
N THR A 451 -10.21 9.12 -6.66
CA THR A 451 -10.82 8.28 -7.69
C THR A 451 -10.45 8.74 -9.09
N THR A 452 -10.65 7.87 -10.08
CA THR A 452 -10.63 8.23 -11.50
C THR A 452 -11.55 9.42 -11.80
N ALA A 453 -12.73 9.50 -11.17
CA ALA A 453 -13.66 10.63 -11.36
C ALA A 453 -13.08 11.96 -10.86
N ASP A 454 -12.32 11.95 -9.77
CA ASP A 454 -11.61 13.12 -9.26
C ASP A 454 -10.57 13.63 -10.25
N PHE A 455 -9.81 12.70 -10.85
CA PHE A 455 -8.82 13.04 -11.87
C PHE A 455 -9.47 13.65 -13.12
N VAL A 456 -10.55 13.03 -13.63
CA VAL A 456 -11.33 13.52 -14.79
C VAL A 456 -11.87 14.93 -14.54
N ARG A 457 -12.41 15.16 -13.35
CA ARG A 457 -12.91 16.49 -12.94
C ARG A 457 -11.78 17.52 -12.93
N LEU A 458 -10.66 17.24 -12.27
CA LEU A 458 -9.52 18.15 -12.20
C LEU A 458 -8.90 18.41 -13.57
N ALA A 459 -8.81 17.41 -14.43
CA ALA A 459 -8.33 17.54 -15.80
C ALA A 459 -9.23 18.48 -16.62
N SER A 460 -10.56 18.30 -16.51
CA SER A 460 -11.56 19.15 -17.17
C SER A 460 -11.48 20.60 -16.68
N GLU A 461 -11.38 20.83 -15.36
CA GLU A 461 -11.16 22.14 -14.76
C GLU A 461 -9.89 22.80 -15.32
N THR A 462 -8.78 22.07 -15.36
CA THR A 462 -7.47 22.55 -15.80
C THR A 462 -7.44 22.88 -17.30
N ALA A 463 -8.19 22.11 -18.10
CA ALA A 463 -8.32 22.29 -19.54
C ALA A 463 -9.33 23.41 -19.89
N GLY A 464 -10.20 23.83 -18.94
CA GLY A 464 -11.27 24.78 -19.18
C GLY A 464 -12.40 24.25 -20.06
N ARG A 465 -12.54 22.93 -20.19
CA ARG A 465 -13.59 22.24 -20.95
C ARG A 465 -13.81 20.84 -20.44
N ASP A 466 -14.98 20.28 -20.72
CA ASP A 466 -15.28 18.89 -20.40
C ASP A 466 -14.38 17.92 -21.18
N LEU A 467 -13.83 16.94 -20.46
CA LEU A 467 -13.01 15.84 -20.98
C LEU A 467 -13.66 14.47 -20.73
N GLY A 468 -14.93 14.42 -20.32
CA GLY A 468 -15.64 13.19 -20.00
C GLY A 468 -15.59 12.16 -21.12
N ASP A 469 -15.95 12.55 -22.34
CA ASP A 469 -15.93 11.65 -23.52
C ASP A 469 -14.51 11.18 -23.86
N PHE A 470 -13.50 12.05 -23.71
CA PHE A 470 -12.11 11.68 -23.89
C PHE A 470 -11.74 10.54 -22.93
N PHE A 471 -11.95 10.72 -21.64
CA PHE A 471 -11.60 9.72 -20.64
C PHE A 471 -12.46 8.47 -20.72
N GLN A 472 -13.74 8.59 -21.09
CA GLN A 472 -14.60 7.42 -21.33
C GLN A 472 -14.00 6.50 -22.40
N GLY A 473 -13.50 7.04 -23.50
CA GLY A 473 -12.83 6.27 -24.53
C GLY A 473 -11.48 5.70 -24.09
N TRP A 474 -10.64 6.53 -23.45
CA TRP A 474 -9.28 6.15 -23.10
C TRP A 474 -9.19 5.22 -21.88
N LEU A 475 -10.05 5.38 -20.89
CA LEU A 475 -9.99 4.64 -19.63
C LEU A 475 -10.92 3.42 -19.59
N TYR A 476 -12.05 3.45 -20.33
CA TYR A 476 -13.06 2.40 -20.25
C TYR A 476 -13.36 1.71 -21.59
N GLY A 477 -12.89 2.27 -22.72
CA GLY A 477 -13.12 1.71 -24.03
C GLY A 477 -12.45 0.35 -24.21
N GLU A 478 -13.09 -0.59 -24.89
CA GLU A 478 -12.50 -1.88 -25.27
C GLU A 478 -11.39 -1.73 -26.32
N LYS A 479 -11.43 -0.64 -27.09
CA LYS A 479 -10.45 -0.25 -28.10
C LYS A 479 -9.79 1.06 -27.75
N THR A 480 -8.53 1.18 -28.12
CA THR A 480 -7.77 2.41 -27.94
C THR A 480 -8.26 3.47 -28.93
N PRO A 481 -8.65 4.67 -28.46
CA PRO A 481 -9.05 5.76 -29.36
C PRO A 481 -7.91 6.23 -30.28
N PRO A 482 -8.22 6.96 -31.37
CA PRO A 482 -7.19 7.62 -32.16
C PRO A 482 -6.30 8.54 -31.32
N MET A 483 -4.97 8.46 -31.54
CA MET A 483 -4.00 9.23 -30.76
C MET A 483 -4.06 10.72 -31.17
N PRO A 484 -4.36 11.64 -30.25
CA PRO A 484 -4.30 13.07 -30.53
C PRO A 484 -2.89 13.47 -31.00
N GLY A 485 -2.82 14.29 -32.05
CA GLY A 485 -1.54 14.72 -32.64
C GLY A 485 -0.83 13.70 -33.53
N HIS A 486 -1.26 12.43 -33.55
CA HIS A 486 -0.60 11.36 -34.31
C HIS A 486 -1.61 10.52 -35.13
N PRO A 487 -2.20 11.07 -36.18
CA PRO A 487 -3.20 10.36 -37.00
C PRO A 487 -2.64 9.17 -37.78
N ASP A 488 -1.30 9.08 -37.87
CA ASP A 488 -0.57 7.99 -38.52
C ASP A 488 -0.38 6.75 -37.62
N TRP A 489 -0.59 6.87 -36.33
CA TRP A 489 -0.42 5.73 -35.44
C TRP A 489 -1.57 4.72 -35.64
N LYS A 490 -1.22 3.45 -35.64
CA LYS A 490 -2.19 2.34 -35.80
C LYS A 490 -1.97 1.32 -34.68
N PRO A 491 -3.05 0.83 -34.03
CA PRO A 491 -2.96 -0.35 -33.18
C PRO A 491 -2.54 -1.56 -34.03
N THR A 492 -1.67 -2.40 -33.48
CA THR A 492 -1.31 -3.66 -34.11
C THR A 492 -2.46 -4.64 -33.89
N PRO A 493 -3.01 -5.27 -34.95
CA PRO A 493 -4.04 -6.28 -34.78
C PRO A 493 -3.57 -7.37 -33.81
N ALA A 494 -4.40 -7.74 -32.81
CA ALA A 494 -4.10 -8.90 -31.97
C ALA A 494 -3.87 -10.12 -32.88
N PRO A 495 -2.88 -10.97 -32.62
CA PRO A 495 -2.69 -12.19 -33.41
C PRO A 495 -4.01 -12.97 -33.43
N ALA A 496 -4.49 -13.33 -34.62
CA ALA A 496 -5.69 -14.14 -34.76
C ALA A 496 -5.53 -15.37 -33.85
N ARG A 497 -6.54 -15.67 -33.02
CA ARG A 497 -6.54 -16.92 -32.27
C ARG A 497 -6.32 -18.03 -33.30
N ALA A 498 -5.22 -18.76 -33.14
CA ALA A 498 -5.04 -20.01 -33.86
C ALA A 498 -6.28 -20.85 -33.56
N GLY A 499 -7.14 -21.03 -34.58
CA GLY A 499 -8.35 -21.83 -34.43
C GLY A 499 -7.92 -23.22 -34.00
N GLY A 500 -8.33 -23.60 -32.76
CA GLY A 500 -8.21 -24.98 -32.33
C GLY A 500 -9.03 -25.82 -33.28
N ALA A 501 -8.38 -26.71 -33.99
CA ALA A 501 -8.97 -27.84 -34.64
C ALA A 501 -9.10 -29.00 -33.65
#